data_36ad3896dd1c82a692eb7c9fd34fabbc
#
_entry.id   36ad3896dd1c82a692eb7c9fd34fabbc
#
_cell.length_a   1.000
_cell.length_b   1.000
_cell.length_c   1.000
_cell.angle_alpha   90.00
_cell.angle_beta   90.00
_cell.angle_gamma   90.00
#
_symmetry.space_group_name_H-M   'P 1'
#
loop_
_entity.id
_entity.type
_entity.pdbx_description
1 polymer ?
#
loop_
_entity_poly.entity_id
_entity_poly.type
_entity_poly.pdbx_seq_one_letter_code
_entity_poly.pdbx_strand_id
1 'polypeptide(L)'
;MKNKKLIWQIPFLLILIIGSIFVIRQQRNTPFQKDEGMVFGTIYHITYQSDINYQKEIEAELQKVDNSLSPFNKTSIISRVNRNEKVKVDEMFSEVFQLAEKISGETDGAFDITVAPMVNAWGFGFKTGNPPTRQTIDSLRAIVGFHTVSLKDGYVIKKNPKTMLDCSAIAKGYGTDVVARFLKKKGVQNFMVEIGGEIVVNGNSEKLQPWRIGINKPTDDSLNTNQAIQDVVSVSNIAMATSGNYRNFYYKNGKKYAHTIDPKKGYPVQHNILSATVFADDCATADAYATSFMVLGLDGAKKILEKHPELCAYLIYSDQKGSNQIWYSPSLQKKLGK
;
A
#
# COMPACT_ATOMS: atom_id res chain seq x y z
N MET A 1 14.88 -49.04 41.41
CA MET A 1 14.31 -49.06 40.03
C MET A 1 14.91 -47.89 39.26
N LYS A 2 15.98 -48.13 38.47
CA LYS A 2 16.59 -47.09 37.63
C LYS A 2 15.61 -46.71 36.50
N ASN A 3 15.32 -45.40 36.38
CA ASN A 3 14.34 -44.84 35.47
C ASN A 3 14.64 -45.20 34.00
N LYS A 4 14.09 -46.29 33.49
CA LYS A 4 14.19 -46.70 32.07
C LYS A 4 13.69 -45.60 31.11
N LYS A 5 12.80 -44.70 31.56
CA LYS A 5 12.33 -43.52 30.79
C LYS A 5 13.44 -42.51 30.51
N LEU A 6 14.37 -42.29 31.43
CA LEU A 6 15.45 -41.31 31.29
C LEU A 6 16.46 -41.73 30.21
N ILE A 7 16.65 -43.02 29.97
CA ILE A 7 17.61 -43.57 28.98
C ILE A 7 17.17 -43.22 27.55
N TRP A 8 15.86 -43.11 27.27
CA TRP A 8 15.33 -42.75 25.97
C TRP A 8 15.14 -41.21 25.81
N GLN A 9 14.95 -40.49 26.90
CA GLN A 9 14.75 -39.01 26.88
C GLN A 9 16.06 -38.28 26.53
N ILE A 10 17.21 -38.75 27.00
CA ILE A 10 18.50 -38.10 26.72
C ILE A 10 18.89 -38.17 25.23
N PRO A 11 18.85 -39.35 24.54
CA PRO A 11 19.11 -39.39 23.10
C PRO A 11 18.12 -38.57 22.28
N PHE A 12 16.83 -38.57 22.64
CA PHE A 12 15.81 -37.74 21.97
C PHE A 12 16.11 -36.23 22.11
N LEU A 13 16.48 -35.78 23.30
CA LEU A 13 16.86 -34.38 23.55
C LEU A 13 18.11 -33.98 22.76
N LEU A 14 19.11 -34.89 22.70
CA LEU A 14 20.32 -34.64 21.90
C LEU A 14 20.01 -34.52 20.40
N ILE A 15 19.13 -35.36 19.85
CA ILE A 15 18.70 -35.27 18.45
C ILE A 15 17.97 -33.93 18.19
N LEU A 16 17.11 -33.52 19.11
CA LEU A 16 16.44 -32.22 19.00
C LEU A 16 17.44 -31.03 19.04
N ILE A 17 18.42 -31.07 19.94
CA ILE A 17 19.45 -30.04 20.04
C ILE A 17 20.32 -30.01 18.78
N ILE A 18 20.81 -31.15 18.31
CA ILE A 18 21.63 -31.26 17.11
C ILE A 18 20.83 -30.82 15.88
N GLY A 19 19.56 -31.26 15.75
CA GLY A 19 18.65 -30.83 14.69
C GLY A 19 18.40 -29.33 14.71
N SER A 20 18.16 -28.77 15.89
CA SER A 20 17.98 -27.29 16.04
C SER A 20 19.24 -26.51 15.66
N ILE A 21 20.43 -26.99 16.10
CA ILE A 21 21.72 -26.37 15.73
C ILE A 21 21.92 -26.44 14.20
N PHE A 22 21.59 -27.56 13.58
CA PHE A 22 21.72 -27.74 12.13
C PHE A 22 20.81 -26.79 11.38
N VAL A 23 19.52 -26.70 11.75
CA VAL A 23 18.56 -25.79 11.17
C VAL A 23 18.99 -24.32 11.34
N ILE A 24 19.44 -23.93 12.54
CA ILE A 24 19.93 -22.57 12.82
C ILE A 24 21.17 -22.26 11.98
N ARG A 25 22.11 -23.20 11.83
CA ARG A 25 23.30 -23.00 10.98
C ARG A 25 22.92 -22.88 9.50
N GLN A 26 21.99 -23.70 9.03
CA GLN A 26 21.51 -23.63 7.64
C GLN A 26 20.85 -22.28 7.37
N GLN A 27 19.96 -21.81 8.25
CA GLN A 27 19.33 -20.49 8.12
C GLN A 27 20.35 -19.34 8.16
N ARG A 28 21.41 -19.43 8.98
CA ARG A 28 22.46 -18.41 9.04
C ARG A 28 23.35 -18.35 7.79
N ASN A 29 23.50 -19.47 7.10
CA ASN A 29 24.38 -19.58 5.93
C ASN A 29 23.67 -19.28 4.61
N THR A 30 22.31 -19.30 4.57
CA THR A 30 21.56 -18.94 3.37
C THR A 30 21.71 -17.45 3.08
N PRO A 31 22.19 -17.05 1.90
CA PRO A 31 22.46 -15.65 1.57
C PRO A 31 21.18 -14.85 1.41
N PHE A 32 21.31 -13.52 1.53
CA PHE A 32 20.26 -12.61 1.12
C PHE A 32 20.46 -12.17 -0.33
N GLN A 33 19.42 -12.38 -1.16
CA GLN A 33 19.31 -11.85 -2.50
C GLN A 33 18.79 -10.42 -2.45
N LYS A 34 19.20 -9.58 -3.40
CA LYS A 34 18.74 -8.18 -3.54
C LYS A 34 18.41 -7.92 -4.99
N ASP A 35 17.15 -7.68 -5.25
CA ASP A 35 16.63 -7.40 -6.58
C ASP A 35 16.07 -5.99 -6.63
N GLU A 36 16.32 -5.28 -7.72
CA GLU A 36 15.80 -3.94 -7.98
C GLU A 36 15.37 -3.80 -9.43
N GLY A 37 14.42 -2.90 -9.68
CA GLY A 37 13.93 -2.63 -11.03
C GLY A 37 12.81 -1.60 -11.02
N MET A 38 12.13 -1.48 -12.18
CA MET A 38 11.05 -0.54 -12.42
C MET A 38 9.73 -1.27 -12.59
N VAL A 39 8.68 -0.84 -11.87
CA VAL A 39 7.31 -1.34 -12.01
C VAL A 39 6.31 -0.25 -11.62
N PHE A 40 5.12 -0.22 -12.20
CA PHE A 40 4.04 0.72 -11.87
C PHE A 40 4.45 2.21 -11.90
N GLY A 41 5.43 2.55 -12.74
CA GLY A 41 5.99 3.91 -12.81
C GLY A 41 6.90 4.30 -11.64
N THR A 42 7.36 3.35 -10.84
CA THR A 42 8.26 3.56 -9.70
C THR A 42 9.36 2.49 -9.63
N ILE A 43 10.24 2.59 -8.66
CA ILE A 43 11.32 1.62 -8.41
C ILE A 43 10.83 0.62 -7.36
N TYR A 44 11.26 -0.64 -7.49
CA TYR A 44 11.14 -1.63 -6.43
C TYR A 44 12.51 -2.05 -5.89
N HIS A 45 12.55 -2.38 -4.59
CA HIS A 45 13.69 -2.99 -3.91
C HIS A 45 13.19 -4.19 -3.12
N ILE A 46 13.73 -5.37 -3.41
CA ILE A 46 13.31 -6.61 -2.76
C ILE A 46 14.54 -7.30 -2.20
N THR A 47 14.54 -7.54 -0.89
CA THR A 47 15.60 -8.25 -0.17
C THR A 47 14.99 -9.50 0.46
N TYR A 48 15.55 -10.68 0.17
CA TYR A 48 15.01 -11.95 0.68
C TYR A 48 16.11 -12.99 0.87
N GLN A 49 15.95 -13.83 1.88
CA GLN A 49 16.90 -14.88 2.22
C GLN A 49 16.61 -16.17 1.43
N SER A 50 17.46 -16.48 0.45
CA SER A 50 17.31 -17.67 -0.42
C SER A 50 18.63 -17.99 -1.11
N ASP A 51 18.87 -19.30 -1.34
CA ASP A 51 19.95 -19.79 -2.21
C ASP A 51 19.63 -19.58 -3.70
N ILE A 52 18.35 -19.34 -4.02
CA ILE A 52 17.86 -19.15 -5.39
C ILE A 52 17.49 -17.68 -5.58
N ASN A 53 17.93 -17.09 -6.68
CA ASN A 53 17.46 -15.77 -7.11
C ASN A 53 16.13 -15.93 -7.87
N TYR A 54 15.09 -15.20 -7.42
CA TYR A 54 13.73 -15.23 -7.97
C TYR A 54 13.36 -13.99 -8.77
N GLN A 55 14.32 -13.13 -9.16
CA GLN A 55 14.02 -11.85 -9.80
C GLN A 55 13.08 -12.00 -11.01
N LYS A 56 13.34 -12.95 -11.91
CA LYS A 56 12.51 -13.15 -13.11
C LYS A 56 11.08 -13.56 -12.78
N GLU A 57 10.91 -14.43 -11.79
CA GLU A 57 9.58 -14.87 -11.35
C GLU A 57 8.84 -13.74 -10.64
N ILE A 58 9.54 -12.92 -9.84
CA ILE A 58 8.99 -11.72 -9.20
C ILE A 58 8.51 -10.73 -10.25
N GLU A 59 9.33 -10.44 -11.27
CA GLU A 59 8.95 -9.57 -12.38
C GLU A 59 7.73 -10.10 -13.14
N ALA A 60 7.64 -11.41 -13.33
CA ALA A 60 6.48 -12.04 -13.96
C ALA A 60 5.20 -11.89 -13.11
N GLU A 61 5.29 -12.00 -11.77
CA GLU A 61 4.14 -11.75 -10.89
C GLU A 61 3.71 -10.27 -10.94
N LEU A 62 4.66 -9.34 -10.90
CA LEU A 62 4.38 -7.90 -11.02
C LEU A 62 3.75 -7.54 -12.38
N GLN A 63 4.19 -8.18 -13.46
CA GLN A 63 3.59 -7.99 -14.77
C GLN A 63 2.13 -8.46 -14.83
N LYS A 64 1.75 -9.51 -14.10
CA LYS A 64 0.33 -9.92 -13.99
C LYS A 64 -0.51 -8.84 -13.31
N VAL A 65 0.01 -8.22 -12.24
CA VAL A 65 -0.66 -7.10 -11.55
C VAL A 65 -0.82 -5.91 -12.50
N ASP A 66 0.22 -5.55 -13.28
CA ASP A 66 0.14 -4.48 -14.27
C ASP A 66 -0.91 -4.77 -15.34
N ASN A 67 -0.95 -5.99 -15.88
CA ASN A 67 -1.93 -6.41 -16.88
C ASN A 67 -3.37 -6.42 -16.33
N SER A 68 -3.55 -6.55 -15.04
CA SER A 68 -4.87 -6.50 -14.38
C SER A 68 -5.29 -5.07 -14.03
N LEU A 69 -4.45 -4.32 -13.32
CA LEU A 69 -4.84 -3.14 -12.54
C LEU A 69 -4.27 -1.82 -13.06
N SER A 70 -3.28 -1.81 -13.94
CA SER A 70 -2.64 -0.57 -14.38
C SER A 70 -3.51 0.22 -15.36
N PRO A 71 -3.96 1.43 -15.01
CA PRO A 71 -4.70 2.29 -15.95
C PRO A 71 -3.79 2.85 -17.05
N PHE A 72 -2.45 2.79 -16.87
CA PHE A 72 -1.46 3.25 -17.86
C PHE A 72 -1.14 2.19 -18.91
N ASN A 73 -1.39 0.92 -18.62
CA ASN A 73 -1.32 -0.17 -19.59
C ASN A 73 -2.63 -0.24 -20.40
N LYS A 74 -2.57 0.14 -21.68
CA LYS A 74 -3.75 0.21 -22.56
C LYS A 74 -4.46 -1.14 -22.77
N THR A 75 -3.76 -2.25 -22.56
CA THR A 75 -4.27 -3.61 -22.74
C THR A 75 -4.72 -4.25 -21.43
N SER A 76 -4.49 -3.60 -20.29
CA SER A 76 -4.89 -4.09 -18.96
C SER A 76 -6.41 -4.26 -18.85
N ILE A 77 -6.83 -5.11 -17.91
CA ILE A 77 -8.25 -5.34 -17.63
C ILE A 77 -8.94 -4.04 -17.24
N ILE A 78 -8.37 -3.26 -16.32
CA ILE A 78 -8.97 -1.98 -15.89
C ILE A 78 -9.11 -0.99 -17.05
N SER A 79 -8.14 -0.91 -17.97
CA SER A 79 -8.21 -0.04 -19.13
C SER A 79 -9.31 -0.45 -20.09
N ARG A 80 -9.53 -1.75 -20.28
CA ARG A 80 -10.62 -2.32 -21.09
C ARG A 80 -11.99 -2.06 -20.46
N VAL A 81 -12.11 -2.26 -19.13
CA VAL A 81 -13.31 -1.90 -18.35
C VAL A 81 -13.62 -0.42 -18.51
N ASN A 82 -12.60 0.46 -18.44
CA ASN A 82 -12.77 1.90 -18.60
C ASN A 82 -13.25 2.29 -20.00
N ARG A 83 -12.87 1.55 -21.04
CA ARG A 83 -13.39 1.73 -22.40
C ARG A 83 -14.74 1.05 -22.66
N ASN A 84 -15.39 0.51 -21.61
CA ASN A 84 -16.65 -0.22 -21.69
C ASN A 84 -16.60 -1.48 -22.55
N GLU A 85 -15.44 -2.10 -22.69
CA GLU A 85 -15.32 -3.41 -23.33
C GLU A 85 -15.92 -4.49 -22.42
N LYS A 86 -16.60 -5.47 -23.02
CA LYS A 86 -17.06 -6.65 -22.30
C LYS A 86 -15.87 -7.56 -22.02
N VAL A 87 -15.27 -7.42 -20.84
CA VAL A 87 -14.14 -8.21 -20.38
C VAL A 87 -14.45 -8.88 -19.05
N LYS A 88 -14.20 -10.18 -18.96
CA LYS A 88 -14.22 -10.89 -17.69
C LYS A 88 -12.96 -10.53 -16.93
N VAL A 89 -13.12 -10.07 -15.69
CA VAL A 89 -11.98 -9.72 -14.84
C VAL A 89 -11.32 -10.97 -14.28
N ASP A 90 -10.03 -10.87 -13.96
CA ASP A 90 -9.26 -11.93 -13.30
C ASP A 90 -9.45 -11.90 -11.76
N GLU A 91 -8.79 -12.84 -11.09
CA GLU A 91 -8.82 -12.96 -9.64
C GLU A 91 -8.21 -11.73 -8.95
N MET A 92 -7.07 -11.21 -9.47
CA MET A 92 -6.39 -10.05 -8.92
C MET A 92 -7.28 -8.81 -8.95
N PHE A 93 -7.96 -8.58 -10.08
CA PHE A 93 -8.92 -7.49 -10.20
C PHE A 93 -10.08 -7.67 -9.22
N SER A 94 -10.60 -8.90 -9.09
CA SER A 94 -11.71 -9.20 -8.19
C SER A 94 -11.35 -8.97 -6.73
N GLU A 95 -10.16 -9.42 -6.28
CA GLU A 95 -9.64 -9.18 -4.92
C GLU A 95 -9.55 -7.68 -4.62
N VAL A 96 -8.93 -6.92 -5.53
CA VAL A 96 -8.75 -5.46 -5.35
C VAL A 96 -10.09 -4.72 -5.38
N PHE A 97 -11.01 -5.10 -6.28
CA PHE A 97 -12.33 -4.50 -6.37
C PHE A 97 -13.13 -4.70 -5.09
N GLN A 98 -13.17 -5.92 -4.54
CA GLN A 98 -13.88 -6.25 -3.31
C GLN A 98 -13.27 -5.53 -2.09
N LEU A 99 -11.93 -5.49 -1.99
CA LEU A 99 -11.25 -4.75 -0.94
C LEU A 99 -11.54 -3.24 -1.04
N ALA A 100 -11.51 -2.70 -2.25
CA ALA A 100 -11.84 -1.30 -2.51
C ALA A 100 -13.28 -0.96 -2.13
N GLU A 101 -14.25 -1.82 -2.46
CA GLU A 101 -15.65 -1.65 -2.10
C GLU A 101 -15.84 -1.65 -0.58
N LYS A 102 -15.20 -2.60 0.13
CA LYS A 102 -15.19 -2.67 1.59
C LYS A 102 -14.66 -1.38 2.21
N ILE A 103 -13.44 -0.96 1.84
CA ILE A 103 -12.79 0.24 2.41
C ILE A 103 -13.58 1.51 2.04
N SER A 104 -14.15 1.59 0.84
CA SER A 104 -15.03 2.69 0.45
C SER A 104 -16.25 2.80 1.39
N GLY A 105 -16.86 1.68 1.74
CA GLY A 105 -17.96 1.64 2.71
C GLY A 105 -17.54 2.07 4.11
N GLU A 106 -16.40 1.56 4.61
CA GLU A 106 -15.87 1.84 5.95
C GLU A 106 -15.40 3.31 6.11
N THR A 107 -14.95 3.93 5.02
CA THR A 107 -14.48 5.32 4.99
C THR A 107 -15.53 6.30 4.47
N ASP A 108 -16.79 5.85 4.30
CA ASP A 108 -17.88 6.64 3.75
C ASP A 108 -17.50 7.30 2.41
N GLY A 109 -16.80 6.56 1.52
CA GLY A 109 -16.38 7.02 0.20
C GLY A 109 -15.20 8.01 0.21
N ALA A 110 -14.44 8.12 1.29
CA ALA A 110 -13.18 8.85 1.27
C ALA A 110 -12.11 8.12 0.44
N PHE A 111 -12.15 6.80 0.44
CA PHE A 111 -11.51 5.95 -0.55
C PHE A 111 -12.52 5.59 -1.64
N ASP A 112 -12.19 5.82 -2.90
CA ASP A 112 -13.10 5.50 -3.99
C ASP A 112 -12.32 5.28 -5.30
N ILE A 113 -12.33 4.06 -5.81
CA ILE A 113 -11.66 3.72 -7.08
C ILE A 113 -12.36 4.31 -8.31
N THR A 114 -13.55 4.90 -8.17
CA THR A 114 -14.24 5.57 -9.29
C THR A 114 -13.81 7.03 -9.46
N VAL A 115 -12.83 7.52 -8.69
CA VAL A 115 -12.38 8.91 -8.67
C VAL A 115 -11.62 9.36 -9.94
N ALA A 116 -11.25 8.43 -10.83
CA ALA A 116 -10.46 8.69 -12.04
C ALA A 116 -10.92 9.90 -12.87
N PRO A 117 -12.22 10.14 -13.15
CA PRO A 117 -12.65 11.32 -13.91
C PRO A 117 -12.27 12.64 -13.24
N MET A 118 -12.30 12.71 -11.91
CA MET A 118 -11.91 13.89 -11.13
C MET A 118 -10.39 14.08 -11.14
N VAL A 119 -9.62 13.01 -10.92
CA VAL A 119 -8.14 13.00 -10.97
C VAL A 119 -7.66 13.51 -12.34
N ASN A 120 -8.28 13.02 -13.43
CA ASN A 120 -7.98 13.49 -14.79
C ASN A 120 -8.33 14.97 -15.01
N ALA A 121 -9.47 15.44 -14.49
CA ALA A 121 -9.90 16.82 -14.63
C ALA A 121 -8.96 17.80 -13.92
N TRP A 122 -8.39 17.39 -12.77
CA TRP A 122 -7.40 18.16 -12.03
C TRP A 122 -5.97 18.08 -12.59
N GLY A 123 -5.74 17.26 -13.63
CA GLY A 123 -4.44 17.15 -14.28
C GLY A 123 -3.45 16.19 -13.60
N PHE A 124 -3.90 15.37 -12.65
CA PHE A 124 -3.07 14.36 -11.99
C PHE A 124 -3.12 12.97 -12.65
N GLY A 125 -4.00 12.79 -13.66
CA GLY A 125 -4.11 11.56 -14.44
C GLY A 125 -3.46 11.67 -15.82
N PHE A 126 -4.19 11.24 -16.86
CA PHE A 126 -3.68 11.19 -18.24
C PHE A 126 -3.60 12.54 -18.97
N LYS A 127 -4.16 13.60 -18.43
CA LYS A 127 -4.24 14.91 -19.07
C LYS A 127 -3.67 15.98 -18.15
N THR A 128 -2.74 16.77 -18.67
CA THR A 128 -2.34 18.05 -18.08
C THR A 128 -3.35 19.09 -18.54
N GLY A 129 -3.88 19.91 -17.62
CA GLY A 129 -4.90 20.90 -17.97
C GLY A 129 -5.04 22.00 -16.94
N ASN A 130 -5.91 22.95 -17.25
CA ASN A 130 -6.34 23.96 -16.29
C ASN A 130 -7.27 23.31 -15.24
N PRO A 131 -7.28 23.80 -13.99
CA PRO A 131 -8.25 23.36 -12.99
C PRO A 131 -9.67 23.40 -13.54
N PRO A 132 -10.50 22.38 -13.26
CA PRO A 132 -11.86 22.30 -13.78
C PRO A 132 -12.74 23.43 -13.22
N THR A 133 -13.75 23.83 -13.99
CA THR A 133 -14.78 24.76 -13.52
C THR A 133 -15.68 24.06 -12.50
N ARG A 134 -16.43 24.86 -11.69
CA ARG A 134 -17.43 24.30 -10.76
C ARG A 134 -18.46 23.44 -11.49
N GLN A 135 -18.95 23.88 -12.66
CA GLN A 135 -19.91 23.12 -13.46
C GLN A 135 -19.33 21.76 -13.92
N THR A 136 -18.03 21.72 -14.28
CA THR A 136 -17.33 20.47 -14.60
C THR A 136 -17.30 19.54 -13.40
N ILE A 137 -16.94 20.04 -12.20
CA ILE A 137 -16.92 19.25 -10.96
C ILE A 137 -18.31 18.68 -10.64
N ASP A 138 -19.35 19.52 -10.72
CA ASP A 138 -20.73 19.08 -10.45
C ASP A 138 -21.17 17.98 -11.42
N SER A 139 -20.79 18.07 -12.70
CA SER A 139 -21.03 17.03 -13.69
C SER A 139 -20.26 15.72 -13.39
N LEU A 140 -19.03 15.82 -12.91
CA LEU A 140 -18.20 14.65 -12.55
C LEU A 140 -18.72 13.96 -11.28
N ARG A 141 -19.24 14.71 -10.31
CA ARG A 141 -19.85 14.15 -9.10
C ARG A 141 -21.04 13.22 -9.40
N ALA A 142 -21.72 13.41 -10.51
CA ALA A 142 -22.83 12.56 -10.93
C ALA A 142 -22.38 11.16 -11.43
N ILE A 143 -21.10 10.99 -11.75
CA ILE A 143 -20.55 9.74 -12.30
C ILE A 143 -19.45 9.11 -11.42
N VAL A 144 -19.10 9.74 -10.31
CA VAL A 144 -18.16 9.25 -9.30
C VAL A 144 -18.93 8.79 -8.07
N GLY A 145 -18.51 7.71 -7.47
CA GLY A 145 -19.10 7.11 -6.27
C GLY A 145 -19.05 5.58 -6.34
N PHE A 146 -18.41 4.93 -5.37
CA PHE A 146 -18.23 3.47 -5.35
C PHE A 146 -19.54 2.68 -5.52
N HIS A 147 -20.67 3.21 -5.08
CA HIS A 147 -22.00 2.65 -5.26
C HIS A 147 -22.53 2.70 -6.71
N THR A 148 -21.81 3.36 -7.63
CA THR A 148 -22.17 3.44 -9.06
C THR A 148 -21.63 2.28 -9.89
N VAL A 149 -20.80 1.43 -9.30
CA VAL A 149 -20.20 0.25 -9.90
C VAL A 149 -20.47 -0.98 -9.05
N SER A 150 -20.47 -2.15 -9.66
CA SER A 150 -20.54 -3.44 -8.97
C SER A 150 -19.81 -4.52 -9.78
N LEU A 151 -19.38 -5.58 -9.12
CA LEU A 151 -18.80 -6.76 -9.75
C LEU A 151 -19.83 -7.90 -9.72
N LYS A 152 -20.26 -8.39 -10.89
CA LYS A 152 -21.23 -9.48 -11.01
C LYS A 152 -20.77 -10.48 -12.06
N ASP A 153 -20.75 -11.77 -11.71
CA ASP A 153 -20.39 -12.89 -12.60
C ASP A 153 -19.02 -12.70 -13.31
N GLY A 154 -18.10 -11.98 -12.66
CA GLY A 154 -16.77 -11.62 -13.20
C GLY A 154 -16.79 -10.46 -14.21
N TYR A 155 -17.86 -9.65 -14.21
CA TYR A 155 -17.94 -8.44 -15.03
C TYR A 155 -18.21 -7.20 -14.16
N VAL A 156 -17.53 -6.10 -14.47
CA VAL A 156 -17.83 -4.81 -13.86
C VAL A 156 -19.06 -4.22 -14.52
N ILE A 157 -20.07 -3.94 -13.72
CA ILE A 157 -21.29 -3.26 -14.13
C ILE A 157 -21.21 -1.80 -13.68
N LYS A 158 -21.36 -0.87 -14.62
CA LYS A 158 -21.33 0.56 -14.35
C LYS A 158 -22.74 1.15 -14.58
N LYS A 159 -23.27 1.93 -13.63
CA LYS A 159 -24.55 2.65 -13.79
C LYS A 159 -24.47 3.73 -14.87
N ASN A 160 -23.25 4.29 -15.06
CA ASN A 160 -22.97 5.27 -16.11
C ASN A 160 -21.71 4.85 -16.88
N PRO A 161 -21.74 4.76 -18.22
CA PRO A 161 -20.59 4.36 -19.02
C PRO A 161 -19.41 5.33 -18.93
N LYS A 162 -19.62 6.58 -18.48
CA LYS A 162 -18.56 7.57 -18.26
C LYS A 162 -17.81 7.36 -16.93
N THR A 163 -18.32 6.52 -16.02
CA THR A 163 -17.59 6.14 -14.80
C THR A 163 -16.30 5.41 -15.19
N MET A 164 -15.20 5.82 -14.61
CA MET A 164 -13.88 5.23 -14.82
C MET A 164 -13.29 4.79 -13.50
N LEU A 165 -12.59 3.66 -13.50
CA LEU A 165 -11.89 3.10 -12.35
C LEU A 165 -10.42 3.50 -12.36
N ASP A 166 -9.87 3.74 -11.18
CA ASP A 166 -8.45 3.95 -10.92
C ASP A 166 -8.05 3.24 -9.62
N CYS A 167 -7.21 2.24 -9.74
CA CYS A 167 -6.69 1.49 -8.60
C CYS A 167 -5.32 1.99 -8.11
N SER A 168 -4.83 3.16 -8.56
CA SER A 168 -3.48 3.65 -8.22
C SER A 168 -3.24 3.83 -6.72
N ALA A 169 -4.30 3.99 -5.92
CA ALA A 169 -4.24 4.17 -4.47
C ALA A 169 -4.38 2.85 -3.67
N ILE A 170 -4.27 1.70 -4.33
CA ILE A 170 -4.32 0.35 -3.73
C ILE A 170 -3.46 -0.66 -4.50
N ALA A 171 -3.19 -0.40 -5.79
CA ALA A 171 -2.54 -1.37 -6.67
C ALA A 171 -1.06 -1.58 -6.35
N LYS A 172 -0.34 -0.55 -5.84
CA LYS A 172 1.05 -0.70 -5.42
C LYS A 172 1.15 -1.58 -4.17
N GLY A 173 0.31 -1.31 -3.17
CA GLY A 173 0.17 -2.18 -2.00
C GLY A 173 -0.17 -3.61 -2.39
N TYR A 174 -1.13 -3.80 -3.29
CA TYR A 174 -1.49 -5.12 -3.78
C TYR A 174 -0.35 -5.83 -4.51
N GLY A 175 0.41 -5.13 -5.36
CA GLY A 175 1.59 -5.68 -6.03
C GLY A 175 2.67 -6.12 -5.03
N THR A 176 2.86 -5.35 -3.96
CA THR A 176 3.76 -5.69 -2.86
C THR A 176 3.32 -6.97 -2.14
N ASP A 177 2.00 -7.12 -1.90
CA ASP A 177 1.41 -8.33 -1.32
C ASP A 177 1.54 -9.56 -2.24
N VAL A 178 1.37 -9.39 -3.55
CA VAL A 178 1.53 -10.48 -4.54
C VAL A 178 2.94 -11.05 -4.47
N VAL A 179 3.96 -10.19 -4.44
CA VAL A 179 5.36 -10.63 -4.31
C VAL A 179 5.62 -11.28 -2.94
N ALA A 180 5.09 -10.70 -1.87
CA ALA A 180 5.22 -11.27 -0.52
C ALA A 180 4.58 -12.67 -0.43
N ARG A 181 3.38 -12.86 -1.01
CA ARG A 181 2.71 -14.17 -1.12
C ARG A 181 3.54 -15.16 -1.95
N PHE A 182 4.10 -14.70 -3.07
CA PHE A 182 4.99 -15.50 -3.91
C PHE A 182 6.22 -15.99 -3.13
N LEU A 183 6.94 -15.11 -2.44
CA LEU A 183 8.11 -15.46 -1.64
C LEU A 183 7.76 -16.45 -0.51
N LYS A 184 6.64 -16.22 0.20
CA LYS A 184 6.13 -17.17 1.22
C LYS A 184 5.85 -18.55 0.60
N LYS A 185 5.23 -18.61 -0.59
CA LYS A 185 4.96 -19.86 -1.32
C LYS A 185 6.25 -20.61 -1.72
N LYS A 186 7.34 -19.87 -1.97
CA LYS A 186 8.68 -20.44 -2.21
C LYS A 186 9.40 -20.87 -0.92
N GLY A 187 8.76 -20.71 0.25
CA GLY A 187 9.34 -21.07 1.55
C GLY A 187 10.27 -20.02 2.16
N VAL A 188 10.37 -18.85 1.55
CA VAL A 188 11.19 -17.73 2.06
C VAL A 188 10.56 -17.16 3.33
N GLN A 189 11.31 -17.14 4.44
CA GLN A 189 10.84 -16.70 5.75
C GLN A 189 11.29 -15.26 6.08
N ASN A 190 12.42 -14.83 5.55
CA ASN A 190 13.00 -13.54 5.85
C ASN A 190 13.06 -12.71 4.57
N PHE A 191 12.23 -11.66 4.49
CA PHE A 191 12.21 -10.78 3.33
C PHE A 191 11.66 -9.39 3.65
N MET A 192 12.04 -8.42 2.84
CA MET A 192 11.44 -7.11 2.69
C MET A 192 11.14 -6.88 1.20
N VAL A 193 9.88 -6.64 0.89
CA VAL A 193 9.43 -6.19 -0.43
C VAL A 193 9.05 -4.73 -0.33
N GLU A 194 9.65 -3.87 -1.15
CA GLU A 194 9.34 -2.44 -1.23
C GLU A 194 9.07 -2.08 -2.68
N ILE A 195 7.93 -1.42 -2.95
CA ILE A 195 7.53 -0.93 -4.27
C ILE A 195 7.02 0.51 -4.12
N GLY A 196 7.86 1.49 -4.46
CA GLY A 196 7.50 2.91 -4.44
C GLY A 196 7.14 3.47 -3.06
N GLY A 197 7.59 2.80 -1.99
CA GLY A 197 7.33 3.17 -0.60
C GLY A 197 6.29 2.31 0.10
N GLU A 198 5.57 1.46 -0.60
CA GLU A 198 4.70 0.41 -0.06
C GLU A 198 5.56 -0.81 0.30
N ILE A 199 5.44 -1.30 1.53
CA ILE A 199 6.38 -2.26 2.11
C ILE A 199 5.65 -3.43 2.76
N VAL A 200 6.14 -4.64 2.51
CA VAL A 200 5.82 -5.85 3.30
C VAL A 200 7.11 -6.42 3.85
N VAL A 201 7.15 -6.67 5.14
CA VAL A 201 8.27 -7.36 5.79
C VAL A 201 7.81 -8.65 6.45
N ASN A 202 8.66 -9.67 6.38
CA ASN A 202 8.49 -10.93 7.08
C ASN A 202 9.80 -11.36 7.74
N GLY A 203 9.72 -11.98 8.93
CA GLY A 203 10.88 -12.44 9.68
C GLY A 203 11.85 -11.32 10.02
N ASN A 204 13.14 -11.58 9.88
CA ASN A 204 14.24 -10.70 10.28
C ASN A 204 15.13 -10.27 9.11
N SER A 205 15.82 -9.16 9.29
CA SER A 205 16.85 -8.67 8.37
C SER A 205 18.12 -9.53 8.40
N GLU A 206 19.08 -9.26 7.52
CA GLU A 206 20.41 -9.89 7.49
C GLU A 206 21.13 -9.85 8.85
N LYS A 207 20.81 -8.85 9.70
CA LYS A 207 21.36 -8.69 11.03
C LYS A 207 20.66 -9.53 12.11
N LEU A 208 19.74 -10.42 11.73
CA LEU A 208 18.89 -11.21 12.64
C LEU A 208 18.07 -10.35 13.61
N GLN A 209 17.68 -9.16 13.16
CA GLN A 209 16.87 -8.19 13.90
C GLN A 209 15.64 -7.80 13.09
N PRO A 210 14.60 -7.25 13.71
CA PRO A 210 13.48 -6.66 12.98
C PRO A 210 13.96 -5.71 11.88
N TRP A 211 13.19 -5.64 10.81
CA TRP A 211 13.47 -4.73 9.71
C TRP A 211 13.34 -3.29 10.17
N ARG A 212 14.30 -2.45 9.79
CA ARG A 212 14.31 -1.03 10.11
C ARG A 212 13.85 -0.24 8.89
N ILE A 213 12.72 0.44 9.03
CA ILE A 213 12.08 1.18 7.94
C ILE A 213 12.04 2.66 8.28
N GLY A 214 12.54 3.50 7.37
CA GLY A 214 12.48 4.95 7.49
C GLY A 214 11.11 5.48 7.11
N ILE A 215 10.56 6.39 7.94
CA ILE A 215 9.41 7.21 7.60
C ILE A 215 9.95 8.57 7.13
N ASN A 216 9.63 8.96 5.91
CA ASN A 216 10.16 10.19 5.32
C ASN A 216 9.55 11.44 5.93
N LYS A 217 10.37 12.50 6.05
CA LYS A 217 9.91 13.83 6.41
C LYS A 217 9.07 14.42 5.26
N PRO A 218 7.87 14.96 5.52
CA PRO A 218 7.01 15.54 4.47
C PRO A 218 7.54 16.94 4.08
N THR A 219 8.58 16.97 3.27
CA THR A 219 9.09 18.21 2.66
C THR A 219 8.57 18.31 1.24
N ASP A 220 8.10 19.50 0.84
CA ASP A 220 7.65 19.74 -0.54
C ASP A 220 8.81 19.51 -1.52
N ASP A 221 8.79 18.38 -2.19
CA ASP A 221 9.82 17.94 -3.12
C ASP A 221 9.19 17.12 -4.24
N SER A 222 8.76 17.81 -5.30
CA SER A 222 8.15 17.18 -6.48
C SER A 222 9.14 16.32 -7.28
N LEU A 223 10.45 16.52 -7.10
CA LEU A 223 11.50 15.73 -7.76
C LEU A 223 11.96 14.54 -6.92
N ASN A 224 11.46 14.40 -5.69
CA ASN A 224 11.84 13.35 -4.74
C ASN A 224 13.36 13.25 -4.49
N THR A 225 14.04 14.40 -4.47
CA THR A 225 15.48 14.51 -4.29
C THR A 225 15.89 14.54 -2.81
N ASN A 226 14.98 14.99 -1.93
CA ASN A 226 15.23 15.10 -0.50
C ASN A 226 14.52 13.96 0.25
N GLN A 227 15.27 12.91 0.59
CA GLN A 227 14.77 11.75 1.34
C GLN A 227 15.12 11.84 2.84
N ALA A 228 15.02 13.03 3.43
CA ALA A 228 15.23 13.18 4.87
C ALA A 228 14.28 12.28 5.66
N ILE A 229 14.85 11.47 6.56
CA ILE A 229 14.08 10.56 7.41
C ILE A 229 13.55 11.34 8.62
N GLN A 230 12.24 11.20 8.88
CA GLN A 230 11.58 11.76 10.06
C GLN A 230 11.74 10.85 11.27
N ASP A 231 11.54 9.55 11.09
CA ASP A 231 11.62 8.53 12.15
C ASP A 231 12.03 7.18 11.54
N VAL A 232 12.46 6.23 12.39
CA VAL A 232 12.77 4.86 11.99
C VAL A 232 11.96 3.91 12.87
N VAL A 233 11.19 3.04 12.25
CA VAL A 233 10.45 1.99 12.92
C VAL A 233 11.13 0.64 12.75
N SER A 234 11.15 -0.16 13.81
CA SER A 234 11.66 -1.55 13.78
C SER A 234 10.47 -2.50 13.82
N VAL A 235 10.27 -3.26 12.75
CA VAL A 235 9.07 -4.07 12.55
C VAL A 235 9.38 -5.43 11.91
N SER A 236 8.51 -6.41 12.15
CA SER A 236 8.51 -7.73 11.53
C SER A 236 7.07 -8.17 11.27
N ASN A 237 6.86 -9.00 10.23
CA ASN A 237 5.56 -9.61 9.92
C ASN A 237 4.41 -8.59 9.82
N ILE A 238 4.63 -7.53 9.04
CA ILE A 238 3.65 -6.45 8.86
C ILE A 238 3.80 -5.84 7.47
N ALA A 239 2.71 -5.24 7.01
CA ALA A 239 2.69 -4.39 5.83
C ALA A 239 2.59 -2.91 6.22
N MET A 240 3.08 -2.03 5.38
CA MET A 240 3.08 -0.59 5.58
C MET A 240 2.94 0.14 4.25
N ALA A 241 2.14 1.19 4.22
CA ALA A 241 2.06 2.11 3.09
C ALA A 241 2.01 3.57 3.56
N THR A 242 2.49 4.49 2.74
CA THR A 242 2.52 5.92 3.07
C THR A 242 1.96 6.76 1.93
N SER A 243 0.89 7.50 2.22
CA SER A 243 0.35 8.56 1.36
C SER A 243 0.75 9.94 1.86
N GLY A 244 1.01 10.87 0.95
CA GLY A 244 1.40 12.24 1.32
C GLY A 244 1.23 13.24 0.19
N ASN A 245 0.91 14.50 0.54
CA ASN A 245 0.63 15.60 -0.40
C ASN A 245 1.89 16.43 -0.75
N TYR A 246 3.09 15.90 -0.49
CA TYR A 246 4.36 16.61 -0.66
C TYR A 246 5.19 16.12 -1.88
N ARG A 247 4.74 15.05 -2.55
CA ARG A 247 5.45 14.49 -3.73
C ARG A 247 4.79 14.87 -5.05
N ASN A 248 3.47 14.80 -5.15
CA ASN A 248 2.72 15.05 -6.37
C ASN A 248 1.74 16.22 -6.17
N PHE A 249 2.17 17.41 -6.56
CA PHE A 249 1.42 18.65 -6.44
C PHE A 249 1.88 19.67 -7.49
N TYR A 250 1.08 20.70 -7.70
CA TYR A 250 1.47 21.90 -8.45
C TYR A 250 0.97 23.17 -7.76
N TYR A 251 1.59 24.30 -8.07
CA TYR A 251 1.14 25.62 -7.64
C TYR A 251 0.44 26.36 -8.78
N LYS A 252 -0.70 26.98 -8.49
CA LYS A 252 -1.40 27.90 -9.40
C LYS A 252 -1.94 29.07 -8.62
N ASN A 253 -1.61 30.31 -9.05
CA ASN A 253 -2.00 31.56 -8.39
C ASN A 253 -1.65 31.55 -6.87
N GLY A 254 -0.47 31.06 -6.50
CA GLY A 254 -0.01 30.98 -5.12
C GLY A 254 -0.67 29.87 -4.27
N LYS A 255 -1.63 29.13 -4.82
CA LYS A 255 -2.33 28.03 -4.14
C LYS A 255 -1.75 26.70 -4.55
N LYS A 256 -1.45 25.81 -3.55
CA LYS A 256 -1.01 24.45 -3.75
C LYS A 256 -2.20 23.53 -4.03
N TYR A 257 -2.08 22.70 -5.05
CA TYR A 257 -3.01 21.64 -5.41
C TYR A 257 -2.28 20.30 -5.35
N ALA A 258 -2.68 19.43 -4.42
CA ALA A 258 -2.14 18.09 -4.29
C ALA A 258 -2.98 17.08 -5.07
N HIS A 259 -2.38 15.96 -5.40
CA HIS A 259 -3.04 14.90 -6.20
C HIS A 259 -4.17 14.18 -5.47
N THR A 260 -4.23 14.25 -4.14
CA THR A 260 -5.30 13.63 -3.35
C THR A 260 -6.60 14.43 -3.53
N ILE A 261 -7.55 13.83 -4.20
CA ILE A 261 -8.87 14.41 -4.48
C ILE A 261 -9.88 13.82 -3.49
N ASP A 262 -10.72 14.68 -2.89
CA ASP A 262 -11.89 14.26 -2.13
C ASP A 262 -12.99 13.79 -3.12
N PRO A 263 -13.35 12.48 -3.18
CA PRO A 263 -14.29 11.98 -4.18
C PRO A 263 -15.70 12.56 -4.03
N LYS A 264 -16.10 12.96 -2.82
CA LYS A 264 -17.42 13.56 -2.54
C LYS A 264 -17.49 15.02 -2.95
N LYS A 265 -16.42 15.78 -2.67
CA LYS A 265 -16.37 17.21 -3.00
C LYS A 265 -15.91 17.46 -4.43
N GLY A 266 -15.07 16.56 -4.98
CA GLY A 266 -14.46 16.70 -6.30
C GLY A 266 -13.30 17.70 -6.35
N TYR A 267 -12.72 18.05 -5.21
CA TYR A 267 -11.61 19.01 -5.09
C TYR A 267 -10.41 18.37 -4.40
N PRO A 268 -9.17 18.82 -4.73
CA PRO A 268 -7.98 18.51 -3.94
C PRO A 268 -8.18 18.87 -2.48
N VAL A 269 -7.77 17.96 -1.59
CA VAL A 269 -7.91 18.17 -0.14
C VAL A 269 -7.09 19.39 0.33
N GLN A 270 -7.65 20.12 1.29
CA GLN A 270 -7.11 21.38 1.81
C GLN A 270 -7.15 21.37 3.35
N HIS A 271 -6.49 20.39 3.96
CA HIS A 271 -6.37 20.31 5.42
C HIS A 271 -4.91 20.11 5.84
N ASN A 272 -4.68 20.05 7.14
CA ASN A 272 -3.35 20.10 7.73
C ASN A 272 -2.58 18.78 7.73
N ILE A 273 -3.19 17.65 7.32
CA ILE A 273 -2.45 16.38 7.25
C ILE A 273 -1.46 16.40 6.09
N LEU A 274 -0.21 16.07 6.37
CA LEU A 274 0.89 16.13 5.41
C LEU A 274 1.25 14.73 4.90
N SER A 275 1.21 13.73 5.81
CA SER A 275 1.55 12.35 5.52
C SER A 275 0.78 11.40 6.43
N ALA A 276 0.33 10.29 5.87
CA ALA A 276 -0.31 9.20 6.59
C ALA A 276 0.43 7.89 6.27
N THR A 277 1.13 7.33 7.25
CA THR A 277 1.70 5.98 7.19
C THR A 277 0.78 5.04 7.95
N VAL A 278 0.28 4.01 7.27
CA VAL A 278 -0.61 2.99 7.84
C VAL A 278 0.10 1.65 7.84
N PHE A 279 -0.07 0.90 8.93
CA PHE A 279 0.39 -0.48 9.10
C PHE A 279 -0.83 -1.38 9.21
N ALA A 280 -0.81 -2.48 8.46
CA ALA A 280 -1.88 -3.48 8.42
C ALA A 280 -1.30 -4.88 8.18
N ASP A 281 -2.16 -5.90 8.15
CA ASP A 281 -1.75 -7.27 7.86
C ASP A 281 -1.37 -7.48 6.39
N ASP A 282 -1.96 -6.68 5.48
CA ASP A 282 -1.63 -6.63 4.06
C ASP A 282 -1.42 -5.19 3.58
N CYS A 283 -0.63 -5.05 2.52
CA CYS A 283 -0.17 -3.75 2.04
C CYS A 283 -1.24 -3.03 1.21
N ALA A 284 -2.11 -3.75 0.52
CA ALA A 284 -3.24 -3.17 -0.21
C ALA A 284 -4.19 -2.46 0.75
N THR A 285 -4.49 -3.06 1.91
CA THR A 285 -5.26 -2.44 2.99
C THR A 285 -4.56 -1.20 3.52
N ALA A 286 -3.25 -1.28 3.81
CA ALA A 286 -2.48 -0.14 4.29
C ALA A 286 -2.48 1.04 3.30
N ASP A 287 -2.29 0.78 1.99
CA ASP A 287 -2.25 1.77 0.90
C ASP A 287 -3.60 2.49 0.77
N ALA A 288 -4.70 1.74 0.74
CA ALA A 288 -6.05 2.30 0.65
C ALA A 288 -6.42 3.15 1.86
N TYR A 289 -6.11 2.70 3.08
CA TYR A 289 -6.37 3.51 4.29
C TYR A 289 -5.45 4.71 4.40
N ALA A 290 -4.18 4.61 3.99
CA ALA A 290 -3.28 5.76 3.96
C ALA A 290 -3.85 6.88 3.07
N THR A 291 -4.35 6.53 1.88
CA THR A 291 -5.04 7.47 0.99
C THR A 291 -6.34 8.00 1.61
N SER A 292 -7.15 7.13 2.25
CA SER A 292 -8.37 7.54 2.96
C SER A 292 -8.10 8.59 4.02
N PHE A 293 -7.04 8.40 4.81
CA PHE A 293 -6.68 9.32 5.90
C PHE A 293 -6.23 10.68 5.36
N MET A 294 -5.55 10.69 4.20
CA MET A 294 -5.25 11.94 3.50
C MET A 294 -6.51 12.67 3.02
N VAL A 295 -7.61 11.98 2.75
CA VAL A 295 -8.90 12.59 2.38
C VAL A 295 -9.68 13.03 3.61
N LEU A 296 -9.74 12.21 4.65
CA LEU A 296 -10.52 12.45 5.87
C LEU A 296 -9.91 13.51 6.80
N GLY A 297 -8.60 13.73 6.72
CA GLY A 297 -7.87 14.55 7.67
C GLY A 297 -7.69 13.86 9.03
N LEU A 298 -7.01 14.55 9.96
CA LEU A 298 -6.59 13.97 11.24
C LEU A 298 -7.75 13.41 12.07
N ASP A 299 -8.83 14.18 12.23
CA ASP A 299 -9.96 13.78 13.07
C ASP A 299 -10.77 12.63 12.44
N GLY A 300 -10.91 12.65 11.11
CA GLY A 300 -11.54 11.55 10.38
C GLY A 300 -10.73 10.26 10.47
N ALA A 301 -9.41 10.35 10.30
CA ALA A 301 -8.51 9.21 10.46
C ALA A 301 -8.59 8.58 11.86
N LYS A 302 -8.61 9.41 12.93
CA LYS A 302 -8.77 8.94 14.31
C LYS A 302 -10.06 8.17 14.51
N LYS A 303 -11.20 8.64 13.96
CA LYS A 303 -12.49 7.96 14.06
C LYS A 303 -12.52 6.60 13.36
N ILE A 304 -11.80 6.46 12.24
CA ILE A 304 -11.64 5.16 11.58
C ILE A 304 -10.79 4.23 12.45
N LEU A 305 -9.65 4.70 12.96
CA LEU A 305 -8.75 3.91 13.80
C LEU A 305 -9.36 3.46 15.14
N GLU A 306 -10.34 4.19 15.68
CA GLU A 306 -11.13 3.77 16.83
C GLU A 306 -12.02 2.55 16.52
N LYS A 307 -12.50 2.44 15.27
CA LYS A 307 -13.34 1.32 14.82
C LYS A 307 -12.51 0.14 14.31
N HIS A 308 -11.27 0.38 13.92
CA HIS A 308 -10.35 -0.57 13.31
C HIS A 308 -9.06 -0.67 14.13
N PRO A 309 -9.10 -1.32 15.32
CA PRO A 309 -7.94 -1.44 16.22
C PRO A 309 -6.81 -2.30 15.66
N GLU A 310 -7.09 -3.11 14.63
CA GLU A 310 -6.10 -3.87 13.86
C GLU A 310 -5.17 -2.97 13.04
N LEU A 311 -5.63 -1.79 12.63
CA LEU A 311 -4.83 -0.81 11.93
C LEU A 311 -3.96 -0.02 12.91
N CYS A 312 -2.75 0.27 12.47
CA CYS A 312 -1.88 1.20 13.17
C CYS A 312 -1.54 2.38 12.25
N ALA A 313 -1.38 3.58 12.79
CA ALA A 313 -1.07 4.74 11.98
C ALA A 313 -0.04 5.68 12.64
N TYR A 314 0.81 6.24 11.77
CA TYR A 314 1.75 7.31 12.06
C TYR A 314 1.36 8.49 11.15
N LEU A 315 0.81 9.55 11.75
CA LEU A 315 0.29 10.71 11.01
C LEU A 315 1.17 11.92 11.27
N ILE A 316 1.60 12.59 10.20
CA ILE A 316 2.31 13.88 10.29
C ILE A 316 1.35 14.96 9.81
N TYR A 317 1.17 16.00 10.63
CA TYR A 317 0.29 17.10 10.32
C TYR A 317 0.91 18.44 10.72
N SER A 318 0.43 19.53 10.13
CA SER A 318 0.82 20.89 10.49
C SER A 318 -0.12 21.43 11.56
N ASP A 319 0.42 22.00 12.62
CA ASP A 319 -0.36 22.71 13.63
C ASP A 319 -0.79 24.12 13.16
N GLN A 320 -1.51 24.84 14.00
CA GLN A 320 -1.96 26.20 13.70
C GLN A 320 -0.82 27.20 13.49
N LYS A 321 0.39 26.90 13.96
CA LYS A 321 1.59 27.72 13.81
C LYS A 321 2.42 27.32 12.57
N GLY A 322 1.97 26.32 11.82
CA GLY A 322 2.68 25.78 10.66
C GLY A 322 3.81 24.81 11.00
N SER A 323 3.93 24.38 12.26
CA SER A 323 4.95 23.41 12.69
C SER A 323 4.45 21.97 12.49
N ASN A 324 5.34 21.09 12.04
CA ASN A 324 5.02 19.68 11.87
C ASN A 324 4.88 19.00 13.23
N GLN A 325 3.76 18.32 13.41
CA GLN A 325 3.44 17.51 14.59
C GLN A 325 3.26 16.06 14.18
N ILE A 326 3.46 15.14 15.11
CA ILE A 326 3.32 13.70 14.89
C ILE A 326 2.23 13.17 15.82
N TRP A 327 1.36 12.33 15.29
CA TRP A 327 0.40 11.57 16.04
C TRP A 327 0.53 10.08 15.74
N TYR A 328 0.59 9.26 16.78
CA TYR A 328 0.61 7.80 16.72
C TYR A 328 -0.73 7.25 17.15
N SER A 329 -1.26 6.25 16.44
CA SER A 329 -2.40 5.49 16.95
C SER A 329 -1.99 4.74 18.25
N PRO A 330 -2.91 4.56 19.21
CA PRO A 330 -2.62 3.79 20.43
C PRO A 330 -2.10 2.37 20.14
N SER A 331 -2.62 1.74 19.07
CA SER A 331 -2.18 0.43 18.58
C SER A 331 -0.72 0.46 18.12
N LEU A 332 -0.28 1.53 17.42
CA LEU A 332 1.12 1.67 17.01
C LEU A 332 2.05 1.93 18.19
N GLN A 333 1.65 2.80 19.13
CA GLN A 333 2.45 3.05 20.35
C GLN A 333 2.74 1.74 21.09
N LYS A 334 1.71 0.90 21.27
CA LYS A 334 1.86 -0.41 21.92
C LYS A 334 2.81 -1.32 21.15
N LYS A 335 2.75 -1.36 19.80
CA LYS A 335 3.65 -2.18 18.96
C LYS A 335 5.09 -1.69 19.02
N LEU A 336 5.32 -0.40 19.12
CA LEU A 336 6.67 0.19 19.16
C LEU A 336 7.27 0.27 20.57
N GLY A 337 6.49 -0.09 21.62
CA GLY A 337 6.92 0.00 23.01
C GLY A 337 7.15 1.45 23.49
N LYS A 338 6.39 2.39 22.90
CA LYS A 338 6.47 3.83 23.20
C LYS A 338 5.33 4.27 24.15
#